data_3b45a31218b323562782daa23c988670
#
_entry.id   3b45a31218b323562782daa23c988670
#
_cell.length_a   1.000
_cell.length_b   1.000
_cell.length_c   1.000
_cell.angle_alpha   90.00
_cell.angle_beta   90.00
_cell.angle_gamma   90.00
#
_symmetry.space_group_name_H-M   'P 1'
#
loop_
_entity.id
_entity.type
_entity.pdbx_description
1 polymer ?
#
loop_
_entity_poly.entity_id
_entity_poly.type
_entity_poly.pdbx_seq_one_letter_code
_entity_poly.pdbx_strand_id
1 'polypeptide(L)'
;MTPTRRSFLARLGAALGVAAFAAGSALGAFPDKPVRLVVPFAPGGGTDLIARTLGHGMAQVLGQPVIVENKPGAGTVIGTDAVAKSAPDGYTLVVASFAHAVHPVLVPKLPYPSD
;
A
#
# COMPACT_ATOMS: atom_id res chain seq x y z
N MET A 1 -2.99 -42.74 47.70
CA MET A 1 -1.94 -42.35 46.75
C MET A 1 -1.95 -40.85 46.57
N THR A 2 -1.01 -40.19 47.18
CA THR A 2 -0.85 -38.71 47.01
C THR A 2 0.04 -38.45 45.79
N PRO A 3 -0.38 -37.66 44.81
CA PRO A 3 0.48 -37.32 43.67
C PRO A 3 1.62 -36.42 44.14
N THR A 4 2.83 -36.87 43.89
CA THR A 4 4.05 -36.17 44.26
C THR A 4 4.15 -34.83 43.56
N ARG A 5 4.56 -33.81 44.31
CA ARG A 5 4.75 -32.41 43.84
C ARG A 5 5.54 -32.24 42.52
N ARG A 6 6.29 -33.28 42.13
CA ARG A 6 7.09 -33.29 40.88
C ARG A 6 6.26 -33.38 39.60
N SER A 7 5.08 -33.99 39.62
CA SER A 7 4.23 -34.14 38.45
C SER A 7 3.39 -32.89 38.15
N PHE A 8 3.24 -31.99 39.13
CA PHE A 8 2.48 -30.73 38.94
C PHE A 8 3.32 -29.67 38.20
N LEU A 9 4.63 -29.61 38.45
CA LEU A 9 5.54 -28.67 37.80
C LEU A 9 5.84 -29.03 36.33
N ALA A 10 5.80 -30.32 35.99
CA ALA A 10 6.01 -30.76 34.60
C ALA A 10 4.83 -30.42 33.66
N ARG A 11 3.62 -30.26 34.22
CA ARG A 11 2.43 -29.91 33.43
C ARG A 11 2.25 -28.41 33.21
N LEU A 12 2.83 -27.55 34.06
CA LEU A 12 2.82 -26.09 33.86
C LEU A 12 3.79 -25.64 32.79
N GLY A 13 4.89 -26.34 32.59
CA GLY A 13 5.89 -26.00 31.58
C GLY A 13 5.43 -26.25 30.13
N ALA A 14 4.55 -27.23 29.92
CA ALA A 14 4.02 -27.57 28.60
C ALA A 14 2.92 -26.61 28.11
N ALA A 15 2.21 -25.94 29.03
CA ALA A 15 1.13 -25.00 28.67
C ALA A 15 1.64 -23.62 28.27
N LEU A 16 2.82 -23.20 28.74
CA LEU A 16 3.44 -21.91 28.41
C LEU A 16 4.17 -21.91 27.07
N GLY A 17 4.58 -23.10 26.59
CA GLY A 17 5.30 -23.22 25.32
C GLY A 17 4.41 -23.12 24.08
N VAL A 18 3.11 -23.42 24.18
CA VAL A 18 2.17 -23.44 23.05
C VAL A 18 1.57 -22.04 22.81
N ALA A 19 1.50 -21.20 23.83
CA ALA A 19 0.96 -19.83 23.70
C ALA A 19 1.91 -18.85 23.00
N ALA A 20 3.21 -19.12 22.95
CA ALA A 20 4.19 -18.23 22.31
C ALA A 20 4.27 -18.38 20.79
N PHE A 21 3.75 -19.48 20.21
CA PHE A 21 3.79 -19.73 18.76
C PHE A 21 2.61 -19.11 17.98
N ALA A 22 1.56 -18.68 18.68
CA ALA A 22 0.36 -18.11 18.05
C ALA A 22 0.46 -16.58 17.80
N ALA A 23 1.49 -15.91 18.32
CA ALA A 23 1.65 -14.46 18.17
C ALA A 23 2.40 -14.02 16.90
N GLY A 24 2.87 -14.97 16.08
CA GLY A 24 3.70 -14.69 14.90
C GLY A 24 2.93 -14.38 13.60
N SER A 25 1.59 -14.42 13.59
CA SER A 25 0.81 -14.35 12.35
C SER A 25 -0.03 -13.06 12.19
N ALA A 26 0.21 -12.03 12.99
CA ALA A 26 -0.61 -10.81 12.98
C ALA A 26 -0.09 -9.71 12.03
N LEU A 27 0.99 -9.94 11.28
CA LEU A 27 1.42 -9.06 10.19
C LEU A 27 0.77 -9.60 8.91
N GLY A 28 -0.39 -9.05 8.54
CA GLY A 28 -1.07 -9.34 7.28
C GLY A 28 -0.11 -9.18 6.12
N ALA A 29 -0.05 -10.16 5.20
CA ALA A 29 0.78 -10.08 4.01
C ALA A 29 0.30 -8.91 3.13
N PHE A 30 1.22 -8.07 2.68
CA PHE A 30 0.93 -7.04 1.68
C PHE A 30 0.66 -7.67 0.31
N PRO A 31 -0.40 -7.24 -0.41
CA PRO A 31 -1.47 -6.34 0.02
C PRO A 31 -2.62 -7.10 0.70
N ASP A 32 -3.15 -6.56 1.79
CA ASP A 32 -4.32 -7.11 2.53
C ASP A 32 -5.60 -6.29 2.31
N LYS A 33 -5.52 -5.22 1.54
CA LYS A 33 -6.62 -4.29 1.21
C LYS A 33 -6.44 -3.71 -0.20
N PRO A 34 -7.46 -3.04 -0.78
CA PRO A 34 -7.36 -2.43 -2.10
C PRO A 34 -6.22 -1.43 -2.21
N VAL A 35 -5.58 -1.41 -3.38
CA VAL A 35 -4.53 -0.45 -3.75
C VAL A 35 -5.17 0.68 -4.57
N ARG A 36 -4.81 1.93 -4.27
CA ARG A 36 -5.25 3.11 -5.00
C ARG A 36 -4.22 3.50 -6.06
N LEU A 37 -4.66 3.67 -7.29
CA LEU A 37 -3.84 4.14 -8.41
C LEU A 37 -4.33 5.51 -8.84
N VAL A 38 -3.64 6.57 -8.45
CA VAL A 38 -4.00 7.95 -8.78
C VAL A 38 -3.50 8.30 -10.18
N VAL A 39 -4.41 8.78 -11.01
CA VAL A 39 -4.14 9.27 -12.35
C VAL A 39 -4.31 10.79 -12.33
N PRO A 40 -3.23 11.59 -12.46
CA PRO A 40 -3.31 13.05 -12.39
C PRO A 40 -3.80 13.68 -13.70
N PHE A 41 -4.73 13.02 -14.39
CA PHE A 41 -5.34 13.43 -15.65
C PHE A 41 -6.84 13.18 -15.62
N ALA A 42 -7.56 13.89 -16.49
CA ALA A 42 -8.99 13.69 -16.65
C ALA A 42 -9.32 12.26 -17.12
N PRO A 43 -10.45 11.70 -16.69
CA PRO A 43 -10.87 10.38 -17.14
C PRO A 43 -11.16 10.36 -18.65
N GLY A 44 -10.91 9.20 -19.27
CA GLY A 44 -11.17 8.98 -20.71
C GLY A 44 -10.01 9.28 -21.64
N GLY A 45 -8.91 9.83 -21.14
CA GLY A 45 -7.69 10.05 -21.93
C GLY A 45 -6.82 8.79 -22.04
N GLY A 46 -5.76 8.87 -22.84
CA GLY A 46 -4.82 7.76 -23.05
C GLY A 46 -4.19 7.27 -21.75
N THR A 47 -3.79 8.18 -20.87
CA THR A 47 -3.20 7.81 -19.57
C THR A 47 -4.22 7.11 -18.67
N ASP A 48 -5.48 7.50 -18.70
CA ASP A 48 -6.55 6.84 -17.95
C ASP A 48 -6.78 5.41 -18.45
N LEU A 49 -6.79 5.22 -19.76
CA LEU A 49 -6.93 3.89 -20.38
C LEU A 49 -5.77 2.97 -19.97
N ILE A 50 -4.54 3.46 -20.05
CA ILE A 50 -3.35 2.72 -19.62
C ILE A 50 -3.46 2.35 -18.14
N ALA A 51 -3.83 3.31 -17.29
CA ALA A 51 -3.96 3.10 -15.84
C ALA A 51 -5.00 2.03 -15.50
N ARG A 52 -6.15 2.02 -16.18
CA ARG A 52 -7.20 1.02 -15.96
C ARG A 52 -6.78 -0.36 -16.43
N THR A 53 -6.11 -0.45 -17.57
CA THR A 53 -5.56 -1.71 -18.09
C THR A 53 -4.50 -2.26 -17.14
N LEU A 54 -3.57 -1.41 -16.70
CA LEU A 54 -2.54 -1.77 -15.73
C LEU A 54 -3.15 -2.18 -14.39
N GLY A 55 -4.10 -1.40 -13.87
CA GLY A 55 -4.80 -1.69 -12.62
C GLY A 55 -5.52 -3.03 -12.63
N HIS A 56 -6.14 -3.39 -13.75
CA HIS A 56 -6.75 -4.70 -13.92
C HIS A 56 -5.72 -5.84 -13.84
N GLY A 57 -4.62 -5.71 -14.56
CA GLY A 57 -3.52 -6.69 -14.49
C GLY A 57 -2.88 -6.79 -13.10
N MET A 58 -2.65 -5.66 -12.46
CA MET A 58 -2.13 -5.62 -11.09
C MET A 58 -3.06 -6.31 -10.11
N ALA A 59 -4.38 -6.09 -10.20
CA ALA A 59 -5.35 -6.72 -9.32
C ALA A 59 -5.31 -8.25 -9.40
N GLN A 60 -5.10 -8.81 -10.59
CA GLN A 60 -4.98 -10.26 -10.79
C GLN A 60 -3.73 -10.82 -10.10
N VAL A 61 -2.61 -10.11 -10.16
CA VAL A 61 -1.34 -10.54 -9.55
C VAL A 61 -1.35 -10.34 -8.04
N LEU A 62 -1.89 -9.21 -7.57
CA LEU A 62 -1.89 -8.84 -6.16
C LEU A 62 -2.98 -9.55 -5.34
N GLY A 63 -4.03 -10.06 -5.99
CA GLY A 63 -5.17 -10.65 -5.29
C GLY A 63 -6.05 -9.64 -4.55
N GLN A 64 -5.87 -8.34 -4.80
CA GLN A 64 -6.64 -7.24 -4.23
C GLN A 64 -7.10 -6.29 -5.33
N PRO A 65 -8.27 -5.63 -5.19
CA PRO A 65 -8.71 -4.61 -6.14
C PRO A 65 -7.70 -3.48 -6.28
N VAL A 66 -7.53 -2.98 -7.50
CA VAL A 66 -6.79 -1.74 -7.78
C VAL A 66 -7.80 -0.69 -8.23
N ILE A 67 -7.96 0.36 -7.41
CA ILE A 67 -8.94 1.42 -7.63
C ILE A 67 -8.26 2.57 -8.34
N VAL A 68 -8.69 2.88 -9.57
CA VAL A 68 -8.19 4.01 -10.34
C VAL A 68 -8.95 5.27 -9.96
N GLU A 69 -8.22 6.30 -9.49
CA GLU A 69 -8.76 7.61 -9.15
C GLU A 69 -8.17 8.69 -10.04
N ASN A 70 -9.01 9.45 -10.75
CA ASN A 70 -8.57 10.59 -11.52
C ASN A 70 -8.53 11.85 -10.64
N LYS A 71 -7.35 12.49 -10.57
CA LYS A 71 -7.13 13.75 -9.85
C LYS A 71 -6.39 14.73 -10.75
N PRO A 72 -7.09 15.33 -11.74
CA PRO A 72 -6.47 16.30 -12.65
C PRO A 72 -6.25 17.63 -11.96
N GLY A 73 -5.46 18.49 -12.58
CA GLY A 73 -5.29 19.88 -12.22
C GLY A 73 -3.83 20.31 -12.05
N ALA A 74 -3.59 21.60 -12.29
CA ALA A 74 -2.28 22.26 -12.20
C ALA A 74 -1.16 21.49 -12.91
N GLY A 75 -1.42 21.00 -14.12
CA GLY A 75 -0.43 20.24 -14.89
C GLY A 75 0.05 18.98 -14.21
N THR A 76 -0.82 18.24 -13.54
CA THR A 76 -0.58 17.03 -12.76
C THR A 76 -0.11 17.22 -11.30
N VAL A 77 0.19 18.45 -10.91
CA VAL A 77 0.70 18.76 -9.55
C VAL A 77 -0.28 18.34 -8.46
N ILE A 78 -1.59 18.57 -8.63
CA ILE A 78 -2.61 18.25 -7.62
C ILE A 78 -2.65 16.75 -7.33
N GLY A 79 -2.70 15.91 -8.36
CA GLY A 79 -2.74 14.47 -8.21
C GLY A 79 -1.45 13.91 -7.60
N THR A 80 -0.32 14.41 -8.04
CA THR A 80 1.00 13.99 -7.53
C THR A 80 1.19 14.41 -6.07
N ASP A 81 0.79 15.62 -5.69
CA ASP A 81 0.84 16.12 -4.32
C ASP A 81 -0.02 15.27 -3.38
N ALA A 82 -1.23 14.89 -3.82
CA ALA A 82 -2.10 14.02 -3.04
C ALA A 82 -1.46 12.66 -2.72
N VAL A 83 -0.70 12.09 -3.66
CA VAL A 83 0.03 10.82 -3.42
C VAL A 83 1.26 11.05 -2.57
N ALA A 84 2.02 12.11 -2.80
CA ALA A 84 3.21 12.44 -1.99
C ALA A 84 2.87 12.63 -0.51
N LYS A 85 1.67 13.12 -0.19
CA LYS A 85 1.17 13.30 1.18
C LYS A 85 0.44 12.08 1.75
N SER A 86 0.28 11.01 0.97
CA SER A 86 -0.30 9.75 1.44
C SER A 86 0.66 9.00 2.36
N ALA A 87 0.13 8.06 3.14
CA ALA A 87 0.96 7.15 3.92
C ALA A 87 1.92 6.36 3.00
N PRO A 88 3.22 6.27 3.33
CA PRO A 88 4.22 5.57 2.51
C PRO A 88 4.18 4.04 2.76
N ASP A 89 3.03 3.43 2.56
CA ASP A 89 2.75 2.02 2.85
C ASP A 89 2.58 1.16 1.57
N GLY A 90 2.73 1.76 0.39
CA GLY A 90 2.56 1.09 -0.90
C GLY A 90 1.11 0.93 -1.37
N TYR A 91 0.12 1.42 -0.62
CA TYR A 91 -1.30 1.33 -0.99
C TYR A 91 -1.81 2.50 -1.83
N THR A 92 -1.01 3.55 -2.00
CA THR A 92 -1.33 4.68 -2.88
C THR A 92 -0.19 4.91 -3.86
N LEU A 93 -0.50 4.77 -5.14
CA LEU A 93 0.44 4.89 -6.25
C LEU A 93 0.00 6.02 -7.16
N VAL A 94 0.92 6.58 -7.92
CA VAL A 94 0.63 7.56 -8.97
C VAL A 94 1.08 7.05 -10.33
N VAL A 95 0.31 7.35 -11.36
CA VAL A 95 0.76 7.20 -12.74
C VAL A 95 1.53 8.45 -13.13
N ALA A 96 2.86 8.38 -12.98
CA ALA A 96 3.73 9.49 -13.37
C ALA A 96 3.81 9.61 -14.89
N SER A 97 3.94 10.84 -15.36
CA SER A 97 4.14 11.15 -16.77
C SER A 97 5.41 11.99 -16.97
N PHE A 98 5.71 12.34 -18.22
CA PHE A 98 6.79 13.27 -18.53
C PHE A 98 6.68 14.59 -17.75
N ALA A 99 5.47 15.09 -17.48
CA ALA A 99 5.25 16.27 -16.67
C ALA A 99 5.92 16.19 -15.30
N HIS A 100 5.90 15.01 -14.66
CA HIS A 100 6.55 14.82 -13.38
C HIS A 100 8.07 15.06 -13.43
N ALA A 101 8.71 14.63 -14.51
CA ALA A 101 10.16 14.81 -14.69
C ALA A 101 10.54 16.28 -14.96
N VAL A 102 9.67 17.08 -15.55
CA VAL A 102 9.97 18.49 -15.88
C VAL A 102 9.48 19.49 -14.84
N HIS A 103 8.59 19.12 -13.94
CA HIS A 103 8.06 20.01 -12.90
C HIS A 103 9.15 20.67 -12.06
N PRO A 104 10.23 20.00 -11.62
CA PRO A 104 11.27 20.66 -10.83
C PRO A 104 11.93 21.85 -11.53
N VAL A 105 11.93 21.85 -12.87
CA VAL A 105 12.51 22.91 -13.68
C VAL A 105 11.50 24.00 -14.04
N LEU A 106 10.26 23.61 -14.33
CA LEU A 106 9.25 24.53 -14.86
C LEU A 106 8.37 25.17 -13.78
N VAL A 107 8.21 24.52 -12.64
CA VAL A 107 7.36 25.00 -11.56
C VAL A 107 8.23 25.55 -10.44
N PRO A 108 8.19 26.86 -10.19
CA PRO A 108 9.11 27.52 -9.23
C PRO A 108 8.99 27.01 -7.80
N LYS A 109 7.84 26.47 -7.41
CA LYS A 109 7.59 25.94 -6.09
C LYS A 109 6.63 24.74 -6.17
N LEU A 110 7.17 23.55 -6.02
CA LEU A 110 6.37 22.34 -5.91
C LEU A 110 5.91 22.13 -4.46
N PRO A 111 4.68 21.65 -4.23
CA PRO A 111 4.18 21.33 -2.89
C PRO A 111 4.71 19.99 -2.34
N TYR A 112 5.53 19.27 -3.12
CA TYR A 112 6.10 17.97 -2.77
C TYR A 112 7.58 17.88 -3.17
N PRO A 113 8.39 17.04 -2.49
CA PRO A 113 9.75 16.72 -2.93
C PRO A 113 9.73 16.05 -4.29
N SER A 114 10.68 16.41 -5.14
CA SER A 114 10.77 15.92 -6.53
C SER A 114 12.01 15.05 -6.79
N ASP A 115 12.76 14.76 -5.76
CA ASP A 115 13.98 13.94 -5.71
C ASP A 115 13.73 12.55 -5.13
#